data_145835f4216433a5d8080c6a5e1c8f2d
#
_entry.id   145835f4216433a5d8080c6a5e1c8f2d
#
_cell.length_a   1.000
_cell.length_b   1.000
_cell.length_c   1.000
_cell.angle_alpha   90.00
_cell.angle_beta   90.00
_cell.angle_gamma   90.00
#
_symmetry.space_group_name_H-M   'P 1'
#
loop_
_entity.id
_entity.type
_entity.pdbx_description
1 polymer ?
#
loop_
_entity_poly.entity_id
_entity_poly.type
_entity_poly.pdbx_seq_one_letter_code
_entity_poly.pdbx_strand_id
1 'polypeptide(L)'
;MKVVILAGGFGTRISEESYMKPKPMIEIGGQPIIWHIMKSYSHYGFNEFVICCGYKANVIKEYFANYYLYHSDMTFEFKDSNKVTVHNNFAEPWKVTVVDTGLHTMTGGRLKRVEDYIGDETFMLT
;
A
#
# COMPACT_ATOMS: atom_id res chain seq x y z
N MET A 1 -7.56 -14.93 5.84
CA MET A 1 -6.50 -15.16 4.83
C MET A 1 -5.87 -13.83 4.44
N LYS A 2 -4.57 -13.80 4.35
CA LYS A 2 -3.83 -12.60 3.96
C LYS A 2 -3.56 -12.62 2.45
N VAL A 3 -3.46 -11.44 1.86
CA VAL A 3 -3.09 -11.28 0.45
C VAL A 3 -1.69 -10.68 0.40
N VAL A 4 -0.78 -11.37 -0.27
CA VAL A 4 0.60 -10.90 -0.47
C VAL A 4 0.69 -10.27 -1.85
N ILE A 5 1.07 -9.00 -1.89
CA ILE A 5 1.19 -8.25 -3.15
C ILE A 5 2.67 -8.02 -3.46
N LEU A 6 3.09 -8.49 -4.61
CA LEU A 6 4.46 -8.27 -5.09
C LEU A 6 4.53 -6.94 -5.84
N ALA A 7 5.08 -5.94 -5.19
CA ALA A 7 5.18 -4.58 -5.71
C ALA A 7 6.63 -4.08 -5.80
N GLY A 8 7.57 -5.01 -5.86
CA GLY A 8 8.99 -4.68 -5.72
C GLY A 8 9.80 -4.59 -7.00
N GLY A 9 9.20 -4.85 -8.16
CA GLY A 9 9.90 -4.77 -9.42
C GLY A 9 10.18 -3.32 -9.84
N PHE A 10 11.14 -3.14 -10.74
CA PHE A 10 11.32 -1.86 -11.40
C PHE A 10 10.09 -1.56 -12.24
N GLY A 11 9.60 -0.33 -12.19
CA GLY A 11 8.53 0.09 -13.07
C GLY A 11 8.93 -0.06 -14.53
N THR A 12 8.07 -0.67 -15.34
CA THR A 12 8.28 -0.69 -16.77
C THR A 12 8.02 0.71 -17.31
N ARG A 13 8.92 1.21 -18.15
CA ARG A 13 8.82 2.55 -18.70
C ARG A 13 7.75 2.63 -19.77
N ILE A 14 6.50 2.73 -19.35
CA ILE A 14 5.36 2.82 -20.28
C ILE A 14 4.98 4.28 -20.52
N SER A 15 5.25 5.16 -19.52
CA SER A 15 4.91 6.58 -19.58
C SER A 15 5.85 7.36 -18.68
N GLU A 16 5.80 8.70 -18.75
CA GLU A 16 6.56 9.57 -17.86
C GLU A 16 6.20 9.32 -16.40
N GLU A 17 4.95 9.01 -16.13
CA GLU A 17 4.47 8.71 -14.77
C GLU A 17 5.12 7.45 -14.21
N SER A 18 5.27 6.39 -15.01
CA SER A 18 5.92 5.15 -14.55
C SER A 18 7.41 5.35 -14.29
N TYR A 19 8.02 6.36 -14.89
CA TYR A 19 9.41 6.72 -14.61
C TYR A 19 9.56 7.36 -13.23
N MET A 20 8.58 8.15 -12.80
CA MET A 20 8.63 8.89 -11.54
C MET A 20 8.06 8.10 -10.35
N LYS A 21 7.22 7.11 -10.60
CA LYS A 21 6.54 6.33 -9.57
C LYS A 21 6.73 4.84 -9.80
N PRO A 22 6.73 4.03 -8.73
CA PRO A 22 6.62 2.58 -8.93
C PRO A 22 5.28 2.27 -9.61
N LYS A 23 5.28 1.25 -10.45
CA LYS A 23 4.09 0.88 -11.25
C LYS A 23 2.81 0.75 -10.42
N PRO A 24 2.82 0.13 -9.23
CA PRO A 24 1.60 0.01 -8.42
C PRO A 24 1.03 1.34 -7.95
N MET A 25 1.80 2.42 -8.03
CA MET A 25 1.38 3.74 -7.57
C MET A 25 0.91 4.66 -8.70
N ILE A 26 0.89 4.16 -9.94
CA ILE A 26 0.31 4.89 -11.07
C ILE A 26 -1.19 5.00 -10.85
N GLU A 27 -1.73 6.20 -10.98
CA GLU A 27 -3.13 6.45 -10.67
C GLU A 27 -4.05 6.16 -11.85
N ILE A 28 -5.18 5.56 -11.55
CA ILE A 28 -6.29 5.34 -12.47
C ILE A 28 -7.54 5.80 -11.74
N GLY A 29 -8.23 6.79 -12.30
CA GLY A 29 -9.43 7.34 -11.69
C GLY A 29 -9.21 7.96 -10.30
N GLY A 30 -8.04 8.57 -10.10
CA GLY A 30 -7.72 9.25 -8.84
C GLY A 30 -7.16 8.36 -7.73
N GLN A 31 -7.01 7.05 -7.99
CA GLN A 31 -6.45 6.12 -7.01
C GLN A 31 -5.35 5.28 -7.67
N PRO A 32 -4.29 4.92 -6.91
CA PRO A 32 -3.21 4.11 -7.48
C PRO A 32 -3.67 2.69 -7.82
N ILE A 33 -2.98 2.05 -8.75
CA ILE A 33 -3.29 0.68 -9.17
C ILE A 33 -3.39 -0.26 -7.97
N ILE A 34 -2.49 -0.13 -7.00
CA ILE A 34 -2.49 -0.99 -5.80
C ILE A 34 -3.80 -0.88 -5.03
N TRP A 35 -4.39 0.31 -4.96
CA TRP A 35 -5.69 0.52 -4.34
C TRP A 35 -6.78 -0.31 -5.04
N HIS A 36 -6.78 -0.30 -6.37
CA HIS A 36 -7.76 -1.07 -7.15
C HIS A 36 -7.61 -2.57 -6.94
N ILE A 37 -6.37 -3.07 -6.87
CA ILE A 37 -6.09 -4.47 -6.58
C ILE A 37 -6.65 -4.84 -5.20
N MET A 38 -6.33 -4.04 -4.19
CA MET A 38 -6.78 -4.29 -2.81
C MET A 38 -8.30 -4.19 -2.69
N LYS A 39 -8.91 -3.23 -3.36
CA LYS A 39 -10.37 -3.07 -3.38
C LYS A 39 -11.06 -4.29 -3.99
N SER A 40 -10.47 -4.86 -5.03
CA SER A 40 -10.96 -6.07 -5.67
C SER A 40 -10.98 -7.26 -4.69
N TYR A 41 -9.89 -7.46 -3.94
CA TYR A 41 -9.85 -8.51 -2.91
C TYR A 41 -10.79 -8.22 -1.74
N SER A 42 -10.87 -6.96 -1.33
CA SER A 42 -11.75 -6.53 -0.25
C SER A 42 -13.22 -6.81 -0.55
N HIS A 43 -13.60 -6.72 -1.82
CA HIS A 43 -14.96 -7.06 -2.26
C HIS A 43 -15.34 -8.50 -1.88
N TYR A 44 -14.36 -9.41 -1.81
CA TYR A 44 -14.57 -10.81 -1.41
C TYR A 44 -14.25 -11.06 0.07
N GLY A 45 -14.08 -10.00 0.86
CA GLY A 45 -13.85 -10.09 2.30
C GLY A 45 -12.40 -10.20 2.73
N PHE A 46 -11.44 -10.02 1.83
CA PHE A 46 -10.01 -10.07 2.16
C PHE A 46 -9.50 -8.65 2.44
N ASN A 47 -9.20 -8.36 3.70
CA ASN A 47 -8.83 -7.03 4.16
C ASN A 47 -7.44 -6.96 4.82
N GLU A 48 -6.68 -8.05 4.82
CA GLU A 48 -5.30 -8.05 5.30
C GLU A 48 -4.34 -8.22 4.14
N PHE A 49 -3.41 -7.28 4.01
CA PHE A 49 -2.47 -7.24 2.91
C PHE A 49 -1.04 -7.11 3.41
N VAL A 50 -0.14 -7.86 2.79
CA VAL A 50 1.30 -7.73 2.99
C VAL A 50 1.91 -7.33 1.65
N ILE A 51 2.51 -6.16 1.60
CA ILE A 51 3.04 -5.59 0.35
C ILE A 51 4.56 -5.70 0.38
N CYS A 52 5.11 -6.41 -0.60
CA CYS A 52 6.54 -6.56 -0.79
C CYS A 52 7.03 -5.47 -1.73
N CYS A 53 7.77 -4.50 -1.20
CA CYS A 53 8.26 -3.35 -1.95
C CYS A 53 9.75 -3.45 -2.26
N GLY A 54 10.18 -2.75 -3.28
CA GLY A 54 11.59 -2.59 -3.64
C GLY A 54 11.82 -1.22 -4.22
N TYR A 55 11.65 -1.05 -5.52
CA TYR A 55 11.84 0.24 -6.17
C TYR A 55 10.89 1.29 -5.59
N LYS A 56 11.49 2.37 -5.07
CA LYS A 56 10.75 3.50 -4.46
C LYS A 56 9.73 3.06 -3.40
N ALA A 57 10.13 2.16 -2.53
CA ALA A 57 9.29 1.69 -1.43
C ALA A 57 8.71 2.83 -0.59
N ASN A 58 9.44 3.94 -0.46
CA ASN A 58 8.98 5.09 0.31
C ASN A 58 7.69 5.71 -0.24
N VAL A 59 7.49 5.68 -1.56
CA VAL A 59 6.26 6.21 -2.18
C VAL A 59 5.05 5.41 -1.71
N ILE A 60 5.19 4.09 -1.64
CA ILE A 60 4.12 3.20 -1.17
C ILE A 60 3.87 3.41 0.32
N LYS A 61 4.93 3.49 1.12
CA LYS A 61 4.81 3.73 2.56
C LYS A 61 4.13 5.06 2.87
N GLU A 62 4.51 6.12 2.16
CA GLU A 62 3.90 7.45 2.33
C GLU A 62 2.42 7.44 1.99
N TYR A 63 2.04 6.74 0.94
CA TYR A 63 0.64 6.61 0.54
C TYR A 63 -0.20 6.03 1.69
N PHE A 64 0.24 4.94 2.28
CA PHE A 64 -0.50 4.31 3.37
C PHE A 64 -0.40 5.08 4.69
N ALA A 65 0.73 5.71 4.96
CA ALA A 65 0.87 6.55 6.14
C ALA A 65 -0.10 7.74 6.13
N ASN A 66 -0.41 8.25 4.94
CA ASN A 66 -1.32 9.38 4.77
C ASN A 66 -2.73 8.98 4.33
N TYR A 67 -2.97 7.68 4.16
CA TYR A 67 -4.24 7.18 3.64
C TYR A 67 -5.43 7.64 4.46
N TYR A 68 -5.33 7.52 5.79
CA TYR A 68 -6.36 7.95 6.72
C TYR A 68 -6.64 9.44 6.58
N LEU A 69 -5.58 10.23 6.49
CA LEU A 69 -5.67 11.69 6.32
C LEU A 69 -6.41 12.06 5.03
N TYR A 70 -6.06 11.41 3.91
CA TYR A 70 -6.63 11.73 2.61
C TYR A 70 -8.10 11.29 2.47
N HIS A 71 -8.55 10.37 3.31
CA HIS A 71 -9.90 9.80 3.26
C HIS A 71 -10.76 10.25 4.44
N SER A 72 -10.40 11.35 5.08
CA SER A 72 -11.12 11.88 6.25
C SER A 72 -11.34 13.38 6.13
N ASP A 73 -12.44 13.85 6.67
CA ASP A 73 -12.65 15.27 6.88
C ASP A 73 -11.92 15.68 8.16
N MET A 74 -11.17 16.76 8.12
CA MET A 74 -10.29 17.13 9.22
C MET A 74 -10.36 18.61 9.53
N THR A 75 -10.21 18.92 10.81
CA THR A 75 -10.03 20.29 11.28
C THR A 75 -8.67 20.41 11.93
N PHE A 76 -7.91 21.40 11.53
CA PHE A 76 -6.61 21.72 12.11
C PHE A 76 -6.69 23.04 12.86
N GLU A 77 -6.33 23.04 14.14
CA GLU A 77 -6.30 24.25 14.98
C GLU A 77 -4.85 24.57 15.31
N PHE A 78 -4.35 25.68 14.77
CA PHE A 78 -2.95 26.05 14.93
C PHE A 78 -2.72 27.08 16.04
N LYS A 79 -3.78 27.74 16.50
CA LYS A 79 -3.64 28.91 17.38
C LYS A 79 -3.14 28.54 18.77
N ASP A 80 -3.75 27.59 19.43
CA ASP A 80 -3.50 27.35 20.86
C ASP A 80 -2.85 26.01 21.18
N SER A 81 -3.06 24.97 20.38
CA SER A 81 -2.65 23.63 20.76
C SER A 81 -2.26 22.71 19.61
N ASN A 82 -2.20 23.18 18.38
CA ASN A 82 -1.95 22.34 17.22
C ASN A 82 -2.84 21.10 17.20
N LYS A 83 -4.10 21.28 17.50
CA LYS A 83 -5.05 20.17 17.62
C LYS A 83 -5.54 19.72 16.25
N VAL A 84 -5.61 18.41 16.05
CA VAL A 84 -6.18 17.81 14.85
C VAL A 84 -7.44 17.05 15.24
N THR A 85 -8.55 17.36 14.57
CA THR A 85 -9.82 16.65 14.78
C THR A 85 -10.22 15.95 13.48
N VAL A 86 -10.44 14.65 13.55
CA VAL A 86 -10.93 13.85 12.42
C VAL A 86 -12.44 13.70 12.55
N HIS A 87 -13.17 14.08 11.51
CA HIS A 87 -14.65 14.05 11.56
C HIS A 87 -15.20 12.78 10.93
N ASN A 88 -15.15 12.67 9.61
CA ASN A 88 -15.66 11.54 8.88
C ASN A 88 -14.49 10.78 8.26
N ASN A 89 -14.48 9.46 8.44
CA ASN A 89 -13.43 8.60 7.90
C ASN A 89 -14.04 7.69 6.84
N PHE A 90 -13.59 7.85 5.59
CA PHE A 90 -14.02 7.04 4.46
C PHE A 90 -12.95 6.04 4.04
N ALA A 91 -11.93 5.84 4.88
CA ALA A 91 -10.86 4.87 4.60
C ALA A 91 -11.42 3.44 4.62
N GLU A 92 -10.85 2.60 3.75
CA GLU A 92 -11.19 1.19 3.73
C GLU A 92 -10.71 0.49 5.01
N PRO A 93 -11.40 -0.57 5.48
CA PRO A 93 -11.05 -1.26 6.71
C PRO A 93 -9.89 -2.23 6.52
N TRP A 94 -8.80 -1.79 5.94
CA TRP A 94 -7.65 -2.62 5.62
C TRP A 94 -6.61 -2.63 6.73
N LYS A 95 -5.98 -3.79 6.90
CA LYS A 95 -4.74 -3.92 7.65
C LYS A 95 -3.63 -4.15 6.64
N VAL A 96 -2.68 -3.24 6.57
CA VAL A 96 -1.64 -3.25 5.55
C VAL A 96 -0.26 -3.25 6.20
N THR A 97 0.55 -4.23 5.83
CA THR A 97 1.95 -4.29 6.22
C THR A 97 2.81 -4.06 4.98
N VAL A 98 3.64 -3.04 5.01
CA VAL A 98 4.52 -2.69 3.89
C VAL A 98 5.94 -3.06 4.27
N VAL A 99 6.54 -3.98 3.51
CA VAL A 99 7.86 -4.51 3.80
C VAL A 99 8.80 -4.21 2.65
N ASP A 100 9.95 -3.62 2.96
CA ASP A 100 11.01 -3.43 1.98
C ASP A 100 11.77 -4.75 1.82
N THR A 101 11.55 -5.42 0.71
CA THR A 101 12.15 -6.73 0.42
C THR A 101 13.43 -6.64 -0.43
N GLY A 102 13.87 -5.41 -0.73
CA GLY A 102 15.08 -5.16 -1.49
C GLY A 102 14.82 -4.96 -2.97
N LEU A 103 15.64 -4.12 -3.59
CA LEU A 103 15.48 -3.68 -4.97
C LEU A 103 15.66 -4.82 -5.97
N HIS A 104 16.66 -5.68 -5.76
CA HIS A 104 17.04 -6.75 -6.69
C HIS A 104 16.60 -8.14 -6.22
N THR A 105 15.78 -8.22 -5.19
CA THR A 105 15.35 -9.50 -4.64
C THR A 105 14.33 -10.16 -5.57
N MET A 106 14.54 -11.42 -5.90
CA MET A 106 13.61 -12.21 -6.70
C MET A 106 12.36 -12.58 -5.89
N THR A 107 11.31 -13.02 -6.57
CA THR A 107 10.00 -13.35 -5.95
C THR A 107 10.13 -14.26 -4.74
N GLY A 108 10.87 -15.37 -4.86
CA GLY A 108 11.05 -16.30 -3.74
C GLY A 108 11.74 -15.67 -2.53
N GLY A 109 12.72 -14.81 -2.77
CA GLY A 109 13.40 -14.07 -1.70
C GLY A 109 12.51 -13.03 -1.05
N ARG A 110 11.62 -12.41 -1.82
CA ARG A 110 10.64 -11.46 -1.28
C ARG A 110 9.65 -12.15 -0.35
N LEU A 111 9.15 -13.30 -0.74
CA LEU A 111 8.23 -14.09 0.09
C LEU A 111 8.90 -14.54 1.38
N LYS A 112 10.16 -14.94 1.32
CA LYS A 112 10.92 -15.34 2.51
C LYS A 112 11.06 -14.19 3.51
N ARG A 113 11.28 -12.98 3.02
CA ARG A 113 11.44 -11.79 3.88
C ARG A 113 10.16 -11.40 4.62
N VAL A 114 9.02 -11.79 4.11
CA VAL A 114 7.72 -11.45 4.72
C VAL A 114 7.09 -12.61 5.49
N GLU A 115 7.75 -13.76 5.58
CA GLU A 115 7.16 -14.93 6.23
C GLU A 115 6.76 -14.68 7.67
N ASP A 116 7.48 -13.84 8.41
CA ASP A 116 7.12 -13.47 9.78
C ASP A 116 5.80 -12.71 9.87
N TYR A 117 5.41 -12.04 8.80
CA TYR A 117 4.16 -11.28 8.73
C TYR A 117 3.00 -12.13 8.22
N ILE A 118 3.29 -13.20 7.48
CA ILE A 118 2.29 -14.12 6.94
C ILE A 118 1.95 -15.20 7.98
N GLY A 119 2.95 -15.69 8.70
CA GLY A 119 2.80 -16.80 9.63
C GLY A 119 2.64 -18.12 8.89
N ASP A 120 1.97 -19.08 9.56
CA ASP A 120 1.72 -20.41 9.01
C ASP A 120 0.42 -20.50 8.22
N GLU A 121 -0.27 -19.39 8.03
CA GLU A 121 -1.53 -19.36 7.30
C GLU A 121 -1.34 -19.53 5.80
N THR A 122 -2.34 -20.10 5.16
CA THR A 122 -2.46 -20.05 3.70
C THR A 122 -2.67 -18.60 3.27
N PHE A 123 -2.03 -18.17 2.21
CA PHE A 123 -2.15 -16.80 1.70
C PHE A 123 -2.36 -16.79 0.18
N MET A 124 -2.90 -15.69 -0.31
CA MET A 124 -3.04 -15.45 -1.75
C MET A 124 -1.86 -14.57 -2.22
N LEU A 125 -1.36 -14.85 -3.41
CA LEU A 125 -0.24 -14.14 -4.01
C LEU A 125 -0.72 -13.42 -5.28
N THR A 126 -0.35 -12.15 -5.41
CA THR A 126 -0.66 -11.36 -6.61
C THR A 126 0.46 -10.39 -6.98
#